data_0382918c566160005e8e714592018069
#
_entry.id   0382918c566160005e8e714592018069
#
_cell.length_a   1.000
_cell.length_b   1.000
_cell.length_c   1.000
_cell.angle_alpha   90.00
_cell.angle_beta   90.00
_cell.angle_gamma   90.00
#
_symmetry.space_group_name_H-M   'P 1'
#
loop_
_entity.id
_entity.type
_entity.pdbx_description
1 polymer ?
#
loop_
_entity_poly.entity_id
_entity_poly.type
_entity_poly.pdbx_seq_one_letter_code
_entity_poly.pdbx_strand_id
1 'polypeptide(L)'
;MQNHLTLSQLQKLVKATLDEAFALPVWVSAEIAEIKINYSGHCYLELVEKGGDNGVPLSQARAVIWRTAHARIAGYFEAETGQRLAAGIRILARVMISYHELYGFSLNILDIDPTFTLGDMERQRQITIERLQREGVWDINRENPLPQVVQRIAIVSSRQAAGYQDFCKELGKSPYAFSLTLFDAFMQGAGAEDSIVAALDAVADRMDDFDAVVLIRGEIGRAHV
;
A
#
# COMPACT_ATOMS: atom_id res chain seq x y z
N MET A 1 -15.72 45.30 31.51
CA MET A 1 -15.90 43.86 31.79
C MET A 1 -15.26 43.11 30.62
N GLN A 2 -14.20 42.37 30.84
CA GLN A 2 -13.62 41.56 29.77
C GLN A 2 -14.63 40.46 29.41
N ASN A 3 -15.04 40.44 28.15
CA ASN A 3 -16.01 39.47 27.63
C ASN A 3 -15.22 38.14 27.47
N HIS A 4 -15.29 37.26 28.49
CA HIS A 4 -14.63 35.97 28.47
C HIS A 4 -15.64 34.85 28.16
N LEU A 5 -15.24 33.90 27.36
CA LEU A 5 -16.01 32.68 27.05
C LEU A 5 -15.49 31.53 27.92
N THR A 6 -16.38 30.67 28.34
CA THR A 6 -15.96 29.38 28.90
C THR A 6 -15.44 28.48 27.75
N LEU A 7 -14.63 27.49 28.09
CA LEU A 7 -14.10 26.54 27.09
C LEU A 7 -15.24 25.85 26.31
N SER A 8 -16.31 25.45 27.01
CA SER A 8 -17.46 24.80 26.36
C SER A 8 -18.21 25.76 25.41
N GLN A 9 -18.29 27.05 25.75
CA GLN A 9 -18.90 28.05 24.86
C GLN A 9 -18.05 28.25 23.60
N LEU A 10 -16.71 28.32 23.74
CA LEU A 10 -15.79 28.41 22.60
C LEU A 10 -15.90 27.17 21.69
N GLN A 11 -15.87 25.96 22.26
CA GLN A 11 -16.01 24.71 21.52
C GLN A 11 -17.32 24.63 20.72
N LYS A 12 -18.44 25.08 21.32
CA LYS A 12 -19.73 25.15 20.62
C LYS A 12 -19.74 26.14 19.47
N LEU A 13 -19.07 27.30 19.62
CA LEU A 13 -18.93 28.27 18.54
C LEU A 13 -18.11 27.72 17.39
N VAL A 14 -16.97 27.08 17.69
CA VAL A 14 -16.15 26.41 16.68
C VAL A 14 -16.96 25.38 15.92
N LYS A 15 -17.71 24.53 16.63
CA LYS A 15 -18.57 23.54 16.01
C LYS A 15 -19.60 24.18 15.09
N ALA A 16 -20.35 25.15 15.59
CA ALA A 16 -21.40 25.84 14.80
C ALA A 16 -20.82 26.48 13.55
N THR A 17 -19.64 27.12 13.63
CA THR A 17 -18.97 27.73 12.49
C THR A 17 -18.54 26.69 11.46
N LEU A 18 -18.01 25.55 11.92
CA LEU A 18 -17.63 24.47 11.00
C LEU A 18 -18.83 23.80 10.35
N ASP A 19 -19.90 23.56 11.11
CA ASP A 19 -21.14 22.96 10.60
C ASP A 19 -21.80 23.88 9.56
N GLU A 20 -21.73 25.20 9.72
CA GLU A 20 -22.24 26.18 8.78
C GLU A 20 -21.35 26.26 7.52
N ALA A 21 -20.04 26.36 7.69
CA ALA A 21 -19.09 26.52 6.60
C ALA A 21 -18.97 25.25 5.72
N PHE A 22 -19.16 24.09 6.31
CA PHE A 22 -19.04 22.79 5.65
C PHE A 22 -20.32 21.96 5.75
N ALA A 23 -21.45 22.59 5.46
CA ALA A 23 -22.76 21.94 5.48
C ALA A 23 -22.90 20.80 4.45
N LEU A 24 -22.08 20.80 3.40
CA LEU A 24 -22.06 19.78 2.35
C LEU A 24 -20.75 18.98 2.38
N PRO A 25 -20.80 17.69 1.98
CA PRO A 25 -19.61 16.90 1.84
C PRO A 25 -18.63 17.49 0.82
N VAL A 26 -17.34 17.40 1.11
CA VAL A 26 -16.24 17.84 0.22
C VAL A 26 -15.38 16.66 -0.18
N TRP A 27 -14.74 16.75 -1.35
CA TRP A 27 -13.75 15.79 -1.80
C TRP A 27 -12.37 16.20 -1.30
N VAL A 28 -11.65 15.27 -0.66
CA VAL A 28 -10.32 15.48 -0.10
C VAL A 28 -9.39 14.38 -0.60
N SER A 29 -8.26 14.76 -1.17
CA SER A 29 -7.20 13.80 -1.49
C SER A 29 -6.21 13.72 -0.34
N ALA A 30 -5.89 12.51 0.10
CA ALA A 30 -4.93 12.26 1.17
C ALA A 30 -4.34 10.85 1.04
N GLU A 31 -3.20 10.61 1.67
CA GLU A 31 -2.64 9.29 1.85
C GLU A 31 -3.14 8.68 3.17
N ILE A 32 -3.41 7.40 3.18
CA ILE A 32 -3.72 6.65 4.40
C ILE A 32 -2.40 6.36 5.10
N ALA A 33 -2.14 7.01 6.25
CA ALA A 33 -0.98 6.70 7.08
C ALA A 33 -1.21 5.46 7.95
N GLU A 34 -2.41 5.35 8.50
CA GLU A 34 -2.82 4.22 9.34
C GLU A 34 -4.28 3.86 9.04
N ILE A 35 -4.59 2.57 9.10
CA ILE A 35 -5.94 2.05 8.98
C ILE A 35 -6.18 0.97 10.03
N LYS A 36 -7.30 1.06 10.75
CA LYS A 36 -7.65 0.11 11.80
C LYS A 36 -9.15 -0.16 11.81
N ILE A 37 -9.50 -1.41 11.66
CA ILE A 37 -10.89 -1.85 11.77
C ILE A 37 -11.10 -2.40 13.18
N ASN A 38 -12.06 -1.84 13.91
CA ASN A 38 -12.41 -2.35 15.22
C ASN A 38 -13.39 -3.53 15.13
N TYR A 39 -13.56 -4.25 16.22
CA TYR A 39 -14.47 -5.40 16.29
C TYR A 39 -15.93 -5.05 16.03
N SER A 40 -16.33 -3.80 16.20
CA SER A 40 -17.68 -3.31 15.87
C SER A 40 -17.88 -2.97 14.39
N GLY A 41 -16.81 -3.10 13.55
CA GLY A 41 -16.85 -2.91 12.12
C GLY A 41 -16.64 -1.46 11.64
N HIS A 42 -16.35 -0.53 12.57
CA HIS A 42 -15.93 0.82 12.20
C HIS A 42 -14.47 0.81 11.73
N CYS A 43 -14.20 1.49 10.63
CA CYS A 43 -12.85 1.66 10.11
C CYS A 43 -12.33 3.06 10.45
N TYR A 44 -11.27 3.11 11.24
CA TYR A 44 -10.59 4.34 11.63
C TYR A 44 -9.35 4.50 10.77
N LEU A 45 -9.16 5.70 10.26
CA LEU A 45 -8.04 6.04 9.40
C LEU A 45 -7.32 7.27 9.96
N GLU A 46 -6.04 7.30 9.74
CA GLU A 46 -5.23 8.50 9.84
C GLU A 46 -4.84 8.93 8.43
N LEU A 47 -5.32 10.09 8.02
CA LEU A 47 -5.06 10.66 6.71
C LEU A 47 -3.97 11.71 6.81
N VAL A 48 -3.02 11.67 5.88
CA VAL A 48 -1.89 12.61 5.82
C VAL A 48 -1.74 13.18 4.41
N GLU A 49 -1.23 14.40 4.36
CA GLU A 49 -0.66 14.99 3.17
C GLU A 49 0.84 15.15 3.38
N LYS A 50 1.65 14.48 2.56
CA LYS A 50 3.12 14.56 2.64
C LYS A 50 3.61 15.77 1.86
N GLY A 51 4.54 16.52 2.45
CA GLY A 51 5.23 17.63 1.82
C GLY A 51 6.60 17.22 1.33
N GLY A 52 6.83 17.30 0.01
CA GLY A 52 8.16 17.15 -0.60
C GLY A 52 8.98 15.93 -0.17
N ASP A 53 10.28 15.96 -0.45
CA ASP A 53 11.22 14.85 -0.22
C ASP A 53 11.52 14.54 1.27
N ASN A 54 11.11 15.39 2.19
CA ASN A 54 11.49 15.25 3.60
C ASN A 54 10.56 14.35 4.43
N GLY A 55 9.52 13.79 3.83
CA GLY A 55 8.60 12.85 4.50
C GLY A 55 7.79 13.43 5.68
N VAL A 56 7.96 14.71 6.01
CA VAL A 56 7.22 15.37 7.09
C VAL A 56 5.81 15.67 6.62
N PRO A 57 4.76 15.25 7.37
CA PRO A 57 3.39 15.58 7.02
C PRO A 57 3.14 17.10 7.01
N LEU A 58 2.58 17.63 5.93
CA LEU A 58 2.05 19.00 5.87
C LEU A 58 0.74 19.12 6.64
N SER A 59 -0.07 18.08 6.60
CA SER A 59 -1.39 18.05 7.22
C SER A 59 -1.73 16.62 7.63
N GLN A 60 -2.50 16.49 8.71
CA GLN A 60 -2.94 15.22 9.25
C GLN A 60 -4.36 15.35 9.81
N ALA A 61 -5.19 14.36 9.57
CA ALA A 61 -6.54 14.31 10.11
C ALA A 61 -6.97 12.89 10.45
N ARG A 62 -7.70 12.74 11.55
CA ARG A 62 -8.40 11.48 11.85
C ARG A 62 -9.65 11.37 10.99
N ALA A 63 -9.89 10.17 10.48
CA ALA A 63 -11.07 9.89 9.69
C ALA A 63 -11.74 8.59 10.15
N VAL A 64 -13.04 8.47 9.87
CA VAL A 64 -13.82 7.26 10.17
C VAL A 64 -14.70 6.91 8.98
N ILE A 65 -14.75 5.62 8.66
CA ILE A 65 -15.81 5.03 7.84
C ILE A 65 -16.68 4.22 8.77
N TRP A 66 -17.94 4.64 8.91
CA TRP A 66 -18.88 3.94 9.78
C TRP A 66 -19.20 2.55 9.22
N ARG A 67 -19.46 1.60 10.11
CA ARG A 67 -19.77 0.20 9.75
C ARG A 67 -20.77 0.06 8.62
N THR A 68 -21.82 0.89 8.62
CA THR A 68 -22.87 0.86 7.59
C THR A 68 -22.36 1.19 6.18
N ALA A 69 -21.33 2.01 6.06
CA ALA A 69 -20.71 2.40 4.79
C ALA A 69 -19.46 1.57 4.47
N HIS A 70 -18.76 1.08 5.50
CA HIS A 70 -17.45 0.43 5.34
C HIS A 70 -17.48 -0.77 4.40
N ALA A 71 -18.41 -1.72 4.59
CA ALA A 71 -18.48 -2.91 3.74
C ALA A 71 -18.70 -2.55 2.25
N ARG A 72 -19.56 -1.56 1.99
CA ARG A 72 -19.84 -1.07 0.64
C ARG A 72 -18.61 -0.39 0.02
N ILE A 73 -18.03 0.56 0.75
CA ILE A 73 -16.88 1.35 0.26
C ILE A 73 -15.67 0.44 0.06
N ALA A 74 -15.32 -0.39 1.05
CA ALA A 74 -14.17 -1.28 0.95
C ALA A 74 -14.36 -2.33 -0.14
N GLY A 75 -15.55 -2.93 -0.25
CA GLY A 75 -15.84 -3.92 -1.30
C GLY A 75 -15.82 -3.32 -2.70
N TYR A 76 -16.38 -2.12 -2.89
CA TYR A 76 -16.33 -1.43 -4.18
C TYR A 76 -14.88 -1.04 -4.54
N PHE A 77 -14.14 -0.48 -3.59
CA PHE A 77 -12.74 -0.12 -3.79
C PHE A 77 -11.88 -1.34 -4.18
N GLU A 78 -12.04 -2.47 -3.46
CA GLU A 78 -11.30 -3.70 -3.75
C GLU A 78 -11.68 -4.29 -5.12
N ALA A 79 -12.95 -4.24 -5.50
CA ALA A 79 -13.42 -4.73 -6.80
C ALA A 79 -12.84 -3.93 -7.98
N GLU A 80 -12.78 -2.60 -7.86
CA GLU A 80 -12.28 -1.72 -8.92
C GLU A 80 -10.75 -1.65 -8.99
N THR A 81 -10.07 -1.65 -7.82
CA THR A 81 -8.62 -1.45 -7.77
C THR A 81 -7.81 -2.75 -7.67
N GLY A 82 -8.46 -3.87 -7.36
CA GLY A 82 -7.80 -5.13 -7.05
C GLY A 82 -7.03 -5.12 -5.71
N GLN A 83 -7.15 -4.06 -4.92
CA GLN A 83 -6.42 -3.88 -3.65
C GLN A 83 -7.36 -3.50 -2.52
N ARG A 84 -7.04 -3.92 -1.30
CA ARG A 84 -7.75 -3.46 -0.10
C ARG A 84 -7.23 -2.09 0.32
N LEU A 85 -8.11 -1.32 0.96
CA LEU A 85 -7.70 -0.11 1.64
C LEU A 85 -6.60 -0.43 2.66
N ALA A 86 -5.43 0.19 2.50
CA ALA A 86 -4.24 -0.06 3.32
C ALA A 86 -3.44 1.23 3.52
N ALA A 87 -2.53 1.23 4.48
CA ALA A 87 -1.57 2.31 4.65
C ALA A 87 -0.68 2.45 3.39
N GLY A 88 -0.32 3.68 3.06
CA GLY A 88 0.46 4.05 1.87
C GLY A 88 -0.37 4.29 0.61
N ILE A 89 -1.66 3.98 0.61
CA ILE A 89 -2.54 4.24 -0.53
C ILE A 89 -3.04 5.68 -0.48
N ARG A 90 -2.91 6.37 -1.61
CA ARG A 90 -3.50 7.70 -1.80
C ARG A 90 -4.92 7.57 -2.32
N ILE A 91 -5.86 8.22 -1.64
CA ILE A 91 -7.29 8.16 -1.93
C ILE A 91 -7.86 9.56 -2.19
N LEU A 92 -8.93 9.61 -2.97
CA LEU A 92 -9.83 10.76 -3.04
C LEU A 92 -11.11 10.37 -2.31
N ALA A 93 -11.31 10.93 -1.12
CA ALA A 93 -12.41 10.62 -0.24
C ALA A 93 -13.43 11.75 -0.20
N ARG A 94 -14.71 11.41 -0.31
CA ARG A 94 -15.81 12.33 -0.03
C ARG A 94 -16.10 12.31 1.45
N VAL A 95 -15.86 13.42 2.11
CA VAL A 95 -15.91 13.52 3.56
C VAL A 95 -16.90 14.55 4.02
N MET A 96 -17.52 14.30 5.17
CA MET A 96 -18.20 15.27 5.98
C MET A 96 -17.28 15.66 7.13
N ILE A 97 -17.09 16.95 7.33
CA ILE A 97 -16.33 17.46 8.46
C ILE A 97 -17.16 17.27 9.74
N SER A 98 -16.52 16.82 10.79
CA SER A 98 -17.14 16.65 12.10
C SER A 98 -16.25 17.25 13.18
N TYR A 99 -16.84 17.97 14.09
CA TYR A 99 -16.16 18.51 15.26
C TYR A 99 -16.90 18.09 16.54
N HIS A 100 -16.16 17.44 17.42
CA HIS A 100 -16.69 17.03 18.72
C HIS A 100 -15.96 17.79 19.82
N GLU A 101 -16.71 18.33 20.78
CA GLU A 101 -16.19 19.22 21.82
C GLU A 101 -15.09 18.57 22.70
N LEU A 102 -15.07 17.21 22.79
CA LEU A 102 -14.06 16.46 23.55
C LEU A 102 -12.98 15.85 22.66
N TYR A 103 -13.31 15.44 21.43
CA TYR A 103 -12.40 14.69 20.55
C TYR A 103 -11.81 15.51 19.43
N GLY A 104 -12.29 16.75 19.25
CA GLY A 104 -11.82 17.69 18.26
C GLY A 104 -12.29 17.39 16.84
N PHE A 105 -11.48 17.80 15.88
CA PHE A 105 -11.72 17.69 14.45
C PHE A 105 -11.56 16.24 13.96
N SER A 106 -12.47 15.80 13.10
CA SER A 106 -12.39 14.51 12.42
C SER A 106 -13.17 14.56 11.09
N LEU A 107 -12.90 13.60 10.22
CA LEU A 107 -13.56 13.45 8.94
C LEU A 107 -14.42 12.18 8.96
N ASN A 108 -15.68 12.29 8.53
CA ASN A 108 -16.52 11.14 8.27
C ASN A 108 -16.50 10.83 6.77
N ILE A 109 -15.88 9.73 6.38
CA ILE A 109 -15.79 9.32 4.98
C ILE A 109 -17.11 8.69 4.56
N LEU A 110 -17.72 9.29 3.54
CA LEU A 110 -18.98 8.86 2.95
C LEU A 110 -18.77 8.02 1.70
N ASP A 111 -17.66 8.28 0.98
CA ASP A 111 -17.31 7.58 -0.24
C ASP A 111 -15.83 7.72 -0.57
N ILE A 112 -15.31 6.86 -1.43
CA ILE A 112 -13.93 6.92 -1.96
C ILE A 112 -14.01 6.66 -3.46
N ASP A 113 -13.31 7.50 -4.25
CA ASP A 113 -13.20 7.32 -5.69
C ASP A 113 -12.01 6.39 -6.03
N PRO A 114 -12.25 5.15 -6.49
CA PRO A 114 -11.18 4.23 -6.84
C PRO A 114 -10.42 4.66 -8.10
N THR A 115 -11.04 5.42 -9.01
CA THR A 115 -10.39 5.84 -10.27
C THR A 115 -9.24 6.80 -10.01
N PHE A 116 -9.36 7.64 -8.98
CA PHE A 116 -8.28 8.51 -8.53
C PHE A 116 -7.06 7.69 -8.07
N THR A 117 -7.30 6.65 -7.26
CA THR A 117 -6.23 5.78 -6.76
C THR A 117 -5.52 5.04 -7.89
N LEU A 118 -6.27 4.49 -8.85
CA LEU A 118 -5.70 3.83 -10.03
C LEU A 118 -4.85 4.80 -10.86
N GLY A 119 -5.34 6.02 -11.08
CA GLY A 119 -4.59 7.06 -11.80
C GLY A 119 -3.31 7.48 -11.07
N ASP A 120 -3.35 7.59 -9.73
CA ASP A 120 -2.16 7.90 -8.92
C ASP A 120 -1.14 6.76 -8.96
N MET A 121 -1.58 5.51 -8.86
CA MET A 121 -0.72 4.32 -8.96
C MET A 121 -0.01 4.23 -10.32
N GLU A 122 -0.74 4.45 -11.42
CA GLU A 122 -0.12 4.44 -12.76
C GLU A 122 0.87 5.60 -12.92
N ARG A 123 0.56 6.77 -12.39
CA ARG A 123 1.49 7.89 -12.37
C ARG A 123 2.76 7.58 -11.58
N GLN A 124 2.65 6.98 -10.39
CA GLN A 124 3.80 6.58 -9.59
C GLN A 124 4.64 5.50 -10.30
N ARG A 125 3.97 4.55 -10.93
CA ARG A 125 4.63 3.54 -11.76
C ARG A 125 5.44 4.19 -12.89
N GLN A 126 4.85 5.14 -13.61
CA GLN A 126 5.52 5.84 -14.70
C GLN A 126 6.74 6.64 -14.22
N ILE A 127 6.61 7.38 -13.12
CA ILE A 127 7.74 8.10 -12.47
C ILE A 127 8.88 7.13 -12.12
N THR A 128 8.54 5.96 -11.59
CA THR A 128 9.53 4.94 -11.25
C THR A 128 10.25 4.41 -12.49
N ILE A 129 9.51 4.12 -13.58
CA ILE A 129 10.09 3.69 -14.85
C ILE A 129 11.05 4.75 -15.40
N GLU A 130 10.62 6.01 -15.46
CA GLU A 130 11.46 7.12 -15.95
C GLU A 130 12.74 7.30 -15.12
N ARG A 131 12.63 7.11 -13.78
CA ARG A 131 13.80 7.14 -12.89
C ARG A 131 14.77 6.02 -13.23
N LEU A 132 14.29 4.77 -13.31
CA LEU A 132 15.13 3.61 -13.60
C LEU A 132 15.78 3.70 -14.99
N GLN A 133 15.07 4.25 -16.00
CA GLN A 133 15.62 4.52 -17.32
C GLN A 133 16.73 5.57 -17.27
N ARG A 134 16.53 6.65 -16.53
CA ARG A 134 17.53 7.73 -16.36
C ARG A 134 18.78 7.23 -15.63
N GLU A 135 18.61 6.35 -14.66
CA GLU A 135 19.70 5.70 -13.92
C GLU A 135 20.37 4.59 -14.74
N GLY A 136 19.84 4.24 -15.91
CA GLY A 136 20.41 3.22 -16.81
C GLY A 136 20.24 1.79 -16.32
N VAL A 137 19.42 1.55 -15.27
CA VAL A 137 19.23 0.22 -14.67
C VAL A 137 18.04 -0.54 -15.25
N TRP A 138 17.18 0.12 -16.04
CA TRP A 138 15.93 -0.46 -16.55
C TRP A 138 16.14 -1.73 -17.41
N ASP A 139 17.17 -1.74 -18.25
CA ASP A 139 17.45 -2.83 -19.19
C ASP A 139 18.60 -3.74 -18.76
N ILE A 140 19.32 -3.47 -17.67
CA ILE A 140 20.49 -4.23 -17.21
C ILE A 140 20.21 -5.74 -17.16
N ASN A 141 19.05 -6.14 -16.65
CA ASN A 141 18.71 -7.55 -16.52
C ASN A 141 18.53 -8.25 -17.89
N ARG A 142 18.18 -7.51 -18.95
CA ARG A 142 18.06 -8.04 -20.32
C ARG A 142 19.41 -8.26 -21.00
N GLU A 143 20.42 -7.53 -20.56
CA GLU A 143 21.77 -7.60 -21.09
C GLU A 143 22.55 -8.81 -20.52
N ASN A 144 22.07 -9.37 -19.40
CA ASN A 144 22.68 -10.56 -18.80
C ASN A 144 22.38 -11.80 -19.65
N PRO A 145 23.39 -12.47 -20.19
CA PRO A 145 23.21 -13.69 -20.97
C PRO A 145 22.72 -14.82 -20.03
N LEU A 146 21.62 -15.45 -20.40
CA LEU A 146 21.20 -16.68 -19.74
C LEU A 146 22.09 -17.83 -20.20
N PRO A 147 22.54 -18.72 -19.29
CA PRO A 147 23.26 -19.92 -19.71
C PRO A 147 22.34 -20.83 -20.54
N GLN A 148 22.94 -21.62 -21.46
CA GLN A 148 22.18 -22.53 -22.31
C GLN A 148 21.32 -23.54 -21.49
N VAL A 149 21.80 -23.90 -20.31
CA VAL A 149 21.11 -24.80 -19.38
C VAL A 149 21.09 -24.15 -18.02
N VAL A 150 19.89 -23.82 -17.54
CA VAL A 150 19.65 -23.29 -16.18
C VAL A 150 19.35 -24.47 -15.26
N GLN A 151 20.21 -24.74 -14.30
CA GLN A 151 20.04 -25.84 -13.31
C GLN A 151 20.10 -25.36 -11.87
N ARG A 152 20.93 -24.36 -11.57
CA ARG A 152 21.13 -23.84 -10.21
C ARG A 152 20.32 -22.56 -10.06
N ILE A 153 19.22 -22.62 -9.29
CA ILE A 153 18.28 -21.52 -9.18
C ILE A 153 18.25 -21.01 -7.74
N ALA A 154 18.57 -19.73 -7.55
CA ALA A 154 18.28 -19.02 -6.32
C ALA A 154 16.82 -18.56 -6.33
N ILE A 155 16.10 -18.80 -5.26
CA ILE A 155 14.68 -18.42 -5.13
C ILE A 155 14.57 -17.45 -3.97
N VAL A 156 14.10 -16.23 -4.24
CA VAL A 156 13.73 -15.26 -3.21
C VAL A 156 12.22 -15.32 -3.03
N SER A 157 11.77 -15.85 -1.90
CA SER A 157 10.34 -16.04 -1.60
C SER A 157 10.14 -16.36 -0.13
N SER A 158 8.90 -16.34 0.34
CA SER A 158 8.57 -16.92 1.64
C SER A 158 8.42 -18.44 1.53
N ARG A 159 9.02 -19.17 2.47
CA ARG A 159 8.92 -20.65 2.57
C ARG A 159 7.48 -21.15 2.57
N GLN A 160 6.57 -20.35 3.13
CA GLN A 160 5.14 -20.69 3.25
C GLN A 160 4.32 -20.21 2.06
N ALA A 161 4.90 -19.47 1.10
CA ALA A 161 4.19 -18.96 -0.05
C ALA A 161 3.71 -20.09 -0.97
N ALA A 162 2.43 -20.09 -1.31
CA ALA A 162 1.84 -21.08 -2.22
C ALA A 162 2.56 -21.09 -3.57
N GLY A 163 2.88 -19.91 -4.12
CA GLY A 163 3.63 -19.80 -5.38
C GLY A 163 5.01 -20.45 -5.33
N TYR A 164 5.73 -20.37 -4.21
CA TYR A 164 6.99 -21.08 -4.03
C TYR A 164 6.79 -22.60 -4.04
N GLN A 165 5.79 -23.09 -3.30
CA GLN A 165 5.50 -24.53 -3.22
C GLN A 165 5.08 -25.08 -4.59
N ASP A 166 4.24 -24.34 -5.34
CA ASP A 166 3.80 -24.72 -6.68
C ASP A 166 4.97 -24.72 -7.66
N PHE A 167 5.86 -23.72 -7.58
CA PHE A 167 7.06 -23.66 -8.39
C PHE A 167 7.97 -24.89 -8.17
N CYS A 168 8.25 -25.22 -6.91
CA CYS A 168 9.04 -26.41 -6.58
C CYS A 168 8.37 -27.71 -7.05
N LYS A 169 7.05 -27.80 -6.91
CA LYS A 169 6.27 -28.96 -7.35
C LYS A 169 6.30 -29.13 -8.88
N GLU A 170 6.19 -28.04 -9.62
CA GLU A 170 6.24 -28.11 -11.10
C GLU A 170 7.65 -28.48 -11.59
N LEU A 171 8.70 -27.91 -11.00
CA LEU A 171 10.07 -28.29 -11.35
C LEU A 171 10.39 -29.74 -10.97
N GLY A 172 9.80 -30.24 -9.86
CA GLY A 172 9.95 -31.66 -9.46
C GLY A 172 9.31 -32.67 -10.43
N LYS A 173 8.42 -32.24 -11.33
CA LYS A 173 7.85 -33.09 -12.39
C LYS A 173 8.74 -33.11 -13.64
N SER A 174 9.71 -32.23 -13.73
CA SER A 174 10.59 -32.14 -14.89
C SER A 174 11.55 -33.35 -14.96
N PRO A 175 11.87 -33.85 -16.14
CA PRO A 175 12.89 -34.88 -16.31
C PRO A 175 14.33 -34.35 -16.06
N TYR A 176 14.48 -33.01 -15.93
CA TYR A 176 15.77 -32.38 -15.66
C TYR A 176 15.99 -32.19 -14.16
N ALA A 177 17.23 -32.31 -13.72
CA ALA A 177 17.60 -32.07 -12.33
C ALA A 177 17.83 -30.56 -12.09
N PHE A 178 17.09 -29.99 -11.13
CA PHE A 178 17.26 -28.62 -10.66
C PHE A 178 17.79 -28.60 -9.23
N SER A 179 18.76 -27.73 -8.98
CA SER A 179 19.22 -27.38 -7.63
C SER A 179 18.57 -26.08 -7.21
N LEU A 180 17.67 -26.13 -6.22
CA LEU A 180 16.91 -24.98 -5.76
C LEU A 180 17.42 -24.52 -4.40
N THR A 181 17.82 -23.27 -4.27
CA THR A 181 18.23 -22.66 -3.00
C THR A 181 17.26 -21.56 -2.64
N LEU A 182 16.55 -21.70 -1.51
CA LEU A 182 15.62 -20.69 -1.02
C LEU A 182 16.35 -19.66 -0.15
N PHE A 183 16.20 -18.40 -0.50
CA PHE A 183 16.49 -17.25 0.32
C PHE A 183 15.15 -16.73 0.87
N ASP A 184 14.90 -17.04 2.14
CA ASP A 184 13.60 -16.76 2.77
C ASP A 184 13.41 -15.27 2.99
N ALA A 185 12.32 -14.69 2.48
CA ALA A 185 12.03 -13.26 2.57
C ALA A 185 10.53 -13.01 2.78
N PHE A 186 10.21 -11.93 3.50
CA PHE A 186 8.84 -11.45 3.58
C PHE A 186 8.44 -10.84 2.24
N MET A 187 7.38 -11.39 1.64
CA MET A 187 6.93 -10.95 0.30
C MET A 187 5.80 -9.90 0.34
N GLN A 188 5.35 -9.53 1.55
CA GLN A 188 4.26 -8.55 1.79
C GLN A 188 4.39 -7.93 3.17
N GLY A 189 3.75 -6.76 3.35
CA GLY A 189 3.80 -5.98 4.59
C GLY A 189 4.95 -4.97 4.64
N ALA A 190 5.01 -4.21 5.71
CA ALA A 190 5.93 -3.08 5.85
C ALA A 190 7.43 -3.46 5.83
N GLY A 191 7.76 -4.70 6.16
CA GLY A 191 9.15 -5.19 6.14
C GLY A 191 9.54 -5.95 4.86
N ALA A 192 8.68 -5.99 3.83
CA ALA A 192 8.93 -6.78 2.63
C ALA A 192 10.12 -6.23 1.82
N GLU A 193 10.23 -4.91 1.68
CA GLU A 193 11.31 -4.27 0.94
C GLU A 193 12.67 -4.63 1.53
N ASP A 194 12.89 -4.34 2.81
CA ASP A 194 14.15 -4.63 3.49
C ASP A 194 14.49 -6.11 3.45
N SER A 195 13.50 -6.98 3.62
CA SER A 195 13.69 -8.43 3.61
C SER A 195 14.06 -8.96 2.22
N ILE A 196 13.45 -8.43 1.16
CA ILE A 196 13.77 -8.80 -0.23
C ILE A 196 15.18 -8.31 -0.60
N VAL A 197 15.52 -7.07 -0.23
CA VAL A 197 16.85 -6.50 -0.48
C VAL A 197 17.92 -7.35 0.22
N ALA A 198 17.76 -7.66 1.51
CA ALA A 198 18.69 -8.50 2.24
C ALA A 198 18.85 -9.90 1.62
N ALA A 199 17.77 -10.49 1.12
CA ALA A 199 17.81 -11.77 0.43
C ALA A 199 18.55 -11.68 -0.91
N LEU A 200 18.36 -10.60 -1.68
CA LEU A 200 19.09 -10.36 -2.94
C LEU A 200 20.57 -10.11 -2.70
N ASP A 201 20.93 -9.38 -1.64
CA ASP A 201 22.32 -9.17 -1.23
C ASP A 201 23.00 -10.53 -0.90
N ALA A 202 22.31 -11.39 -0.15
CA ALA A 202 22.80 -12.73 0.16
C ALA A 202 22.94 -13.63 -1.10
N VAL A 203 22.12 -13.43 -2.13
CA VAL A 203 22.30 -14.08 -3.43
C VAL A 203 23.51 -13.50 -4.14
N ALA A 204 23.70 -12.19 -4.14
CA ALA A 204 24.81 -11.51 -4.77
C ALA A 204 26.18 -11.96 -4.21
N ASP A 205 26.28 -12.19 -2.90
CA ASP A 205 27.48 -12.72 -2.24
C ASP A 205 27.87 -14.13 -2.73
N ARG A 206 26.93 -14.83 -3.37
CA ARG A 206 27.10 -16.21 -3.89
C ARG A 206 26.71 -16.32 -5.37
N MET A 207 26.88 -15.28 -6.13
CA MET A 207 26.40 -15.17 -7.51
C MET A 207 26.92 -16.30 -8.42
N ASP A 208 28.15 -16.75 -8.20
CA ASP A 208 28.75 -17.85 -8.95
C ASP A 208 28.11 -19.23 -8.72
N ASP A 209 27.34 -19.38 -7.65
CA ASP A 209 26.63 -20.62 -7.32
C ASP A 209 25.35 -20.80 -8.15
N PHE A 210 24.85 -19.76 -8.82
CA PHE A 210 23.53 -19.74 -9.43
C PHE A 210 23.57 -19.39 -10.91
N ASP A 211 22.69 -20.01 -11.69
CA ASP A 211 22.48 -19.74 -13.11
C ASP A 211 21.37 -18.71 -13.33
N ALA A 212 20.44 -18.63 -12.38
CA ALA A 212 19.34 -17.68 -12.41
C ALA A 212 18.81 -17.39 -11.00
N VAL A 213 18.22 -16.20 -10.84
CA VAL A 213 17.49 -15.78 -9.63
C VAL A 213 16.01 -15.62 -9.97
N VAL A 214 15.13 -16.22 -9.17
CA VAL A 214 13.68 -16.16 -9.35
C VAL A 214 13.05 -15.53 -8.11
N LEU A 215 12.33 -14.44 -8.28
CA LEU A 215 11.59 -13.79 -7.22
C LEU A 215 10.11 -14.18 -7.33
N ILE A 216 9.58 -14.86 -6.32
CA ILE A 216 8.20 -15.37 -6.30
C ILE A 216 7.43 -14.67 -5.19
N ARG A 217 6.46 -13.83 -5.59
CA ARG A 217 5.52 -13.21 -4.65
C ARG A 217 4.27 -14.07 -4.53
N GLY A 218 3.96 -14.56 -3.32
CA GLY A 218 2.68 -15.14 -2.89
C GLY A 218 1.83 -15.85 -3.96
N GLU A 219 0.54 -15.84 -3.86
CA GLU A 219 -0.35 -16.48 -4.81
C GLU A 219 -0.15 -15.97 -6.24
N ILE A 220 0.06 -16.89 -7.19
CA ILE A 220 -0.11 -16.59 -8.61
C ILE A 220 -1.60 -16.28 -8.76
N GLY A 221 -1.93 -14.99 -8.86
CA GLY A 221 -3.29 -14.55 -9.12
C GLY A 221 -3.80 -15.33 -10.33
N ARG A 222 -4.97 -15.94 -10.22
CA ARG A 222 -5.62 -16.59 -11.35
C ARG A 222 -5.71 -15.54 -12.44
N ALA A 223 -4.93 -15.70 -13.50
CA ALA A 223 -5.14 -14.95 -14.72
C ALA A 223 -6.58 -15.29 -15.15
N HIS A 224 -7.47 -14.33 -15.06
CA HIS A 224 -8.74 -14.42 -15.76
C HIS A 224 -8.40 -14.33 -17.26
N VAL A 225 -8.54 -15.47 -17.91
CA VAL A 225 -8.60 -15.58 -19.38
C VAL A 225 -9.94 -15.01 -19.82
#